data_886c44651fe4d30e970f56a2f4b6ef56
#
_entry.id   886c44651fe4d30e970f56a2f4b6ef56
#
_cell.length_a   1.000
_cell.length_b   1.000
_cell.length_c   1.000
_cell.angle_alpha   90.00
_cell.angle_beta   90.00
_cell.angle_gamma   90.00
#
_symmetry.space_group_name_H-M   'P 1'
#
loop_
_entity.id
_entity.type
_entity.pdbx_description
1 polymer ?
#
loop_
_entity_poly.entity_id
_entity_poly.type
_entity_poly.pdbx_seq_one_letter_code
_entity_poly.pdbx_strand_id
1 'polypeptide(L)'
;MACRIIEQYRHLKIFGIKITPHFHDVTEGLVTILEESGFSVYEETNRETSKDTSRMLRAGAIKVYFAKVTDTTLEEAFFEILEHIPSKAPIICESPALRNYIEPGLFIIMDSPGINKDKDICHLQKLPHVVFNMDNIGMIQPLPVTFQNNKWTCNK
;
A
#
# COMPACT_ATOMS: atom_id res chain seq x y z
N MET A 1 7.79 -3.65 4.06
CA MET A 1 8.30 -2.32 3.58
C MET A 1 7.37 -1.19 4.01
N ALA A 2 6.11 -1.19 3.63
CA ALA A 2 5.16 -0.11 3.95
C ALA A 2 5.19 0.33 5.41
N CYS A 3 5.04 -0.59 6.36
CA CYS A 3 5.08 -0.25 7.79
C CYS A 3 6.37 0.47 8.21
N ARG A 4 7.53 0.09 7.68
CA ARG A 4 8.80 0.75 8.01
C ARG A 4 8.89 2.18 7.49
N ILE A 5 8.35 2.44 6.29
CA ILE A 5 8.26 3.80 5.77
C ILE A 5 7.31 4.63 6.63
N ILE A 6 6.16 4.07 7.00
CA ILE A 6 5.20 4.74 7.88
C ILE A 6 5.84 5.07 9.24
N GLU A 7 6.57 4.13 9.85
CA GLU A 7 7.27 4.35 11.11
C GLU A 7 8.32 5.46 11.01
N GLN A 8 9.13 5.45 9.96
CA GLN A 8 10.17 6.45 9.74
C GLN A 8 9.59 7.86 9.56
N TYR A 9 8.39 7.96 9.00
CA TYR A 9 7.72 9.22 8.67
C TYR A 9 6.42 9.45 9.44
N ARG A 10 6.32 8.96 10.68
CA ARG A 10 5.12 9.11 11.55
C ARG A 10 4.64 10.55 11.72
N HIS A 11 5.53 11.53 11.60
CA HIS A 11 5.20 12.95 11.67
C HIS A 11 4.43 13.46 10.45
N LEU A 12 4.42 12.71 9.34
CA LEU A 12 3.77 13.07 8.10
C LEU A 12 2.36 12.49 8.05
N LYS A 13 1.40 12.62 8.66
CA LYS A 13 0.00 12.16 8.52
C LYS A 13 -0.24 11.23 7.31
N ILE A 14 0.46 10.10 7.28
CA ILE A 14 0.44 9.15 6.16
C ILE A 14 -0.87 8.39 6.12
N PHE A 15 -1.43 8.21 4.93
CA PHE A 15 -2.56 7.33 4.65
C PHE A 15 -2.05 6.01 4.06
N GLY A 16 -2.54 4.89 4.61
CA GLY A 16 -2.28 3.56 4.08
C GLY A 16 -3.41 3.09 3.19
N ILE A 17 -3.08 2.34 2.13
CA ILE A 17 -4.06 1.70 1.26
C ILE A 17 -3.62 0.27 1.01
N LYS A 18 -4.54 -0.68 1.11
CA LYS A 18 -4.38 -2.06 0.67
C LYS A 18 -5.49 -2.42 -0.30
N ILE A 19 -5.11 -2.84 -1.51
CA ILE A 19 -6.07 -3.31 -2.51
C ILE A 19 -5.76 -4.76 -2.84
N THR A 20 -6.78 -5.61 -2.86
CA THR A 20 -6.65 -7.03 -3.15
C THR A 20 -7.75 -7.53 -4.10
N PRO A 21 -7.40 -8.41 -5.06
CA PRO A 21 -8.40 -9.09 -5.88
C PRO A 21 -9.08 -10.26 -5.15
N HIS A 22 -8.67 -10.57 -3.92
CA HIS A 22 -9.21 -11.69 -3.16
C HIS A 22 -10.40 -11.24 -2.31
N PHE A 23 -11.55 -11.85 -2.55
CA PHE A 23 -12.76 -11.66 -1.75
C PHE A 23 -12.71 -12.59 -0.53
N HIS A 24 -12.12 -12.11 0.55
CA HIS A 24 -12.20 -12.75 1.87
C HIS A 24 -13.34 -12.14 2.68
N ASP A 25 -13.79 -12.85 3.69
CA ASP A 25 -14.80 -12.32 4.62
C ASP A 25 -14.34 -11.02 5.26
N VAL A 26 -15.31 -10.15 5.51
CA VAL A 26 -15.08 -8.92 6.27
C VAL A 26 -14.68 -9.30 7.68
N THR A 27 -13.58 -8.76 8.17
CA THR A 27 -13.07 -9.06 9.49
C THR A 27 -13.37 -7.95 10.47
N GLU A 28 -13.36 -8.29 11.74
CA GLU A 28 -13.53 -7.34 12.82
C GLU A 28 -12.58 -6.14 12.65
N GLY A 29 -13.14 -4.93 12.80
CA GLY A 29 -12.40 -3.67 12.65
C GLY A 29 -12.50 -3.01 11.29
N LEU A 30 -13.05 -3.68 10.27
CA LEU A 30 -13.34 -3.06 8.98
C LEU A 30 -14.69 -2.37 9.01
N VAL A 31 -14.70 -1.06 8.84
CA VAL A 31 -15.92 -0.25 8.73
C VAL A 31 -16.18 0.01 7.24
N THR A 32 -17.33 -0.42 6.76
CA THR A 32 -17.72 -0.23 5.35
C THR A 32 -17.88 1.25 5.03
N ILE A 33 -17.24 1.70 3.97
CA ILE A 33 -17.41 3.03 3.37
C ILE A 33 -18.36 2.91 2.19
N LEU A 34 -18.08 1.98 1.28
CA LEU A 34 -18.85 1.76 0.06
C LEU A 34 -18.88 0.27 -0.29
N GLU A 35 -20.02 -0.20 -0.79
CA GLU A 35 -20.17 -1.52 -1.42
C GLU A 35 -20.88 -1.33 -2.76
N GLU A 36 -20.19 -1.71 -3.82
CA GLU A 36 -20.65 -1.63 -5.20
C GLU A 36 -20.48 -2.98 -5.91
N SER A 37 -21.08 -3.10 -7.08
CA SER A 37 -20.90 -4.28 -7.91
C SER A 37 -19.44 -4.39 -8.36
N GLY A 38 -18.74 -5.37 -7.83
CA GLY A 38 -17.35 -5.67 -8.21
C GLY A 38 -16.28 -5.07 -7.30
N PHE A 39 -16.62 -4.17 -6.36
CA PHE A 39 -15.67 -3.73 -5.36
C PHE A 39 -16.32 -3.28 -4.05
N SER A 40 -15.55 -3.27 -2.99
CA SER A 40 -15.96 -2.74 -1.69
C SER A 40 -14.80 -2.02 -1.04
N VAL A 41 -15.07 -0.89 -0.39
CA VAL A 41 -14.09 -0.05 0.31
C VAL A 41 -14.41 -0.01 1.79
N TYR A 42 -13.38 -0.18 2.61
CA TYR A 42 -13.47 -0.19 4.08
C TYR A 42 -12.40 0.73 4.69
N GLU A 43 -12.69 1.30 5.85
CA GLU A 43 -11.69 1.87 6.75
C GLU A 43 -11.30 0.82 7.80
N GLU A 44 -10.01 0.56 7.98
CA GLU A 44 -9.49 -0.30 9.04
C GLU A 44 -9.42 0.48 10.36
N THR A 45 -10.03 -0.03 11.40
CA THR A 45 -10.01 0.57 12.75
C THR A 45 -9.29 -0.30 13.77
N ASN A 46 -9.09 -1.59 13.50
CA ASN A 46 -8.45 -2.50 14.42
C ASN A 46 -6.91 -2.45 14.28
N ARG A 47 -6.23 -2.24 15.40
CA ARG A 47 -4.76 -2.19 15.45
C ARG A 47 -4.12 -3.50 15.93
N GLU A 48 -4.92 -4.48 16.36
CA GLU A 48 -4.41 -5.65 17.09
C GLU A 48 -4.20 -6.88 16.19
N THR A 49 -4.78 -6.90 14.98
CA THR A 49 -4.65 -8.06 14.11
C THR A 49 -3.27 -8.14 13.42
N SER A 50 -2.95 -9.33 12.87
CA SER A 50 -1.74 -9.54 12.07
C SER A 50 -1.85 -9.06 10.62
N LYS A 51 -3.02 -8.54 10.21
CA LYS A 51 -3.27 -8.09 8.83
C LYS A 51 -2.44 -6.87 8.46
N ASP A 52 -2.13 -6.74 7.19
CA ASP A 52 -1.32 -5.65 6.67
C ASP A 52 -1.93 -4.29 7.02
N THR A 53 -3.25 -4.14 6.92
CA THR A 53 -3.98 -2.91 7.26
C THR A 53 -3.83 -2.53 8.73
N SER A 54 -4.04 -3.48 9.65
CA SER A 54 -3.82 -3.28 11.08
C SER A 54 -2.35 -2.95 11.40
N ARG A 55 -1.42 -3.59 10.70
CA ARG A 55 0.03 -3.33 10.86
C ARG A 55 0.41 -1.93 10.40
N MET A 56 -0.19 -1.42 9.31
CA MET A 56 0.00 -0.03 8.87
C MET A 56 -0.52 0.97 9.90
N LEU A 57 -1.69 0.72 10.53
CA LEU A 57 -2.20 1.55 11.62
C LEU A 57 -1.26 1.55 12.83
N ARG A 58 -0.74 0.38 13.26
CA ARG A 58 0.24 0.28 14.36
C ARG A 58 1.53 1.03 14.04
N ALA A 59 1.97 0.95 12.79
CA ALA A 59 3.16 1.65 12.32
C ALA A 59 3.02 3.18 12.39
N GLY A 60 1.80 3.70 12.44
CA GLY A 60 1.53 5.13 12.63
C GLY A 60 0.82 5.81 11.46
N ALA A 61 0.24 5.05 10.54
CA ALA A 61 -0.67 5.62 9.56
C ALA A 61 -1.87 6.29 10.26
N ILE A 62 -2.27 7.46 9.78
CA ILE A 62 -3.40 8.21 10.37
C ILE A 62 -4.73 7.52 10.10
N LYS A 63 -4.87 6.97 8.89
CA LYS A 63 -5.97 6.13 8.45
C LYS A 63 -5.45 5.07 7.49
N VAL A 64 -6.14 3.95 7.42
CA VAL A 64 -5.85 2.89 6.45
C VAL A 64 -7.14 2.45 5.78
N TYR A 65 -7.13 2.43 4.46
CA TYR A 65 -8.23 1.96 3.64
C TYR A 65 -7.92 0.58 3.07
N PHE A 66 -8.93 -0.25 3.00
CA PHE A 66 -8.87 -1.57 2.42
C PHE A 66 -9.90 -1.70 1.32
N ALA A 67 -9.49 -2.12 0.13
CA ALA A 67 -10.43 -2.40 -0.95
C ALA A 67 -10.31 -3.85 -1.42
N LYS A 68 -11.47 -4.48 -1.63
CA LYS A 68 -11.63 -5.72 -2.38
C LYS A 68 -12.14 -5.33 -3.75
N VAL A 69 -11.51 -5.84 -4.80
CA VAL A 69 -11.82 -5.42 -6.17
C VAL A 69 -11.80 -6.60 -7.12
N THR A 70 -12.56 -6.52 -8.19
CA THR A 70 -12.29 -7.30 -9.40
C THR A 70 -11.21 -6.60 -10.23
N ASP A 71 -10.62 -7.28 -11.20
CA ASP A 71 -9.59 -6.68 -12.06
C ASP A 71 -10.10 -5.43 -12.81
N THR A 72 -11.39 -5.41 -13.14
CA THR A 72 -12.02 -4.32 -13.90
C THR A 72 -12.42 -3.11 -13.04
N THR A 73 -12.52 -3.25 -11.73
CA THR A 73 -12.99 -2.20 -10.80
C THR A 73 -11.88 -1.62 -9.92
N LEU A 74 -10.63 -2.06 -10.12
CA LEU A 74 -9.50 -1.66 -9.29
C LEU A 74 -9.23 -0.16 -9.35
N GLU A 75 -9.26 0.42 -10.54
CA GLU A 75 -9.02 1.85 -10.74
C GLU A 75 -10.13 2.68 -10.09
N GLU A 76 -11.39 2.30 -10.28
CA GLU A 76 -12.56 2.95 -9.69
C GLU A 76 -12.50 2.94 -8.16
N ALA A 77 -12.24 1.78 -7.56
CA ALA A 77 -12.08 1.65 -6.12
C ALA A 77 -10.92 2.51 -5.57
N PHE A 78 -9.82 2.64 -6.32
CA PHE A 78 -8.73 3.50 -5.92
C PHE A 78 -9.11 4.98 -5.92
N PHE A 79 -9.80 5.45 -6.95
CA PHE A 79 -10.28 6.83 -7.01
C PHE A 79 -11.31 7.12 -5.92
N GLU A 80 -12.22 6.18 -5.62
CA GLU A 80 -13.14 6.30 -4.48
C GLU A 80 -12.38 6.51 -3.16
N ILE A 81 -11.33 5.72 -2.91
CA ILE A 81 -10.50 5.91 -1.71
C ILE A 81 -9.87 7.31 -1.68
N LEU A 82 -9.42 7.83 -2.83
CA LEU A 82 -8.78 9.15 -2.88
C LEU A 82 -9.72 10.30 -2.48
N GLU A 83 -11.04 10.16 -2.68
CA GLU A 83 -12.04 11.16 -2.23
C GLU A 83 -12.04 11.33 -0.69
N HIS A 84 -11.57 10.32 0.04
CA HIS A 84 -11.46 10.33 1.50
C HIS A 84 -10.08 10.78 2.01
N ILE A 85 -9.15 11.11 1.13
CA ILE A 85 -7.77 11.49 1.47
C ILE A 85 -7.53 12.94 1.09
N PRO A 86 -7.02 13.78 2.01
CA PRO A 86 -6.69 15.16 1.67
C PRO A 86 -5.71 15.26 0.51
N SER A 87 -5.97 16.19 -0.40
CA SER A 87 -5.07 16.51 -1.50
C SER A 87 -3.63 16.72 -0.98
N LYS A 88 -2.65 16.13 -1.64
CA LYS A 88 -1.22 16.20 -1.28
C LYS A 88 -0.81 15.42 -0.02
N ALA A 89 -1.71 14.71 0.63
CA ALA A 89 -1.33 13.84 1.73
C ALA A 89 -0.40 12.70 1.23
N PRO A 90 0.61 12.32 2.02
CA PRO A 90 1.44 11.17 1.68
C PRO A 90 0.63 9.88 1.75
N ILE A 91 0.68 9.10 0.68
CA ILE A 91 -0.01 7.82 0.55
C ILE A 91 1.01 6.71 0.39
N ILE A 92 0.79 5.59 1.08
CA ILE A 92 1.50 4.33 0.88
C ILE A 92 0.49 3.26 0.54
N CYS A 93 0.61 2.69 -0.66
CA CYS A 93 -0.31 1.67 -1.17
C CYS A 93 0.39 0.33 -1.37
N GLU A 94 -0.22 -0.74 -0.89
CA GLU A 94 0.16 -2.12 -1.20
C GLU A 94 -0.85 -2.72 -2.18
N SER A 95 -0.50 -2.70 -3.45
CA SER A 95 -1.24 -3.33 -4.54
C SER A 95 -0.34 -3.50 -5.76
N PRO A 96 0.08 -4.71 -6.11
CA PRO A 96 0.89 -4.91 -7.32
C PRO A 96 0.11 -4.55 -8.58
N ALA A 97 -1.18 -4.85 -8.65
CA ALA A 97 -2.00 -4.61 -9.84
C ALA A 97 -2.25 -3.12 -10.12
N LEU A 98 -2.28 -2.27 -9.08
CA LEU A 98 -2.54 -0.83 -9.25
C LEU A 98 -1.48 -0.15 -10.13
N ARG A 99 -0.25 -0.67 -10.15
CA ARG A 99 0.84 -0.11 -10.98
C ARG A 99 0.55 -0.18 -12.48
N ASN A 100 -0.38 -1.02 -12.91
CA ASN A 100 -0.81 -1.10 -14.31
C ASN A 100 -1.66 0.11 -14.73
N TYR A 101 -2.26 0.81 -13.79
CA TYR A 101 -3.20 1.92 -14.01
C TYR A 101 -2.63 3.26 -13.56
N ILE A 102 -1.87 3.25 -12.45
CA ILE A 102 -1.39 4.46 -11.78
C ILE A 102 0.13 4.50 -11.78
N GLU A 103 0.71 5.63 -12.13
CA GLU A 103 2.14 5.90 -11.97
C GLU A 103 2.39 6.56 -10.60
N PRO A 104 2.98 5.84 -9.62
CA PRO A 104 3.31 6.40 -8.32
C PRO A 104 4.57 7.27 -8.40
N GLY A 105 4.76 8.15 -7.42
CA GLY A 105 6.02 8.87 -7.24
C GLY A 105 7.21 7.94 -6.99
N LEU A 106 6.99 6.83 -6.31
CA LEU A 106 7.96 5.77 -6.05
C LEU A 106 7.28 4.39 -6.10
N PHE A 107 7.79 3.49 -6.94
CA PHE A 107 7.38 2.10 -6.97
C PHE A 107 8.48 1.22 -6.41
N ILE A 108 8.14 0.43 -5.38
CA ILE A 108 9.08 -0.45 -4.68
C ILE A 108 8.69 -1.89 -4.93
N ILE A 109 9.66 -2.68 -5.38
CA ILE A 109 9.56 -4.14 -5.46
C ILE A 109 10.39 -4.73 -4.32
N MET A 110 9.78 -5.62 -3.54
CA MET A 110 10.48 -6.39 -2.52
C MET A 110 10.95 -7.70 -3.12
N ASP A 111 12.27 -7.88 -3.19
CA ASP A 111 12.89 -9.13 -3.63
C ASP A 111 13.17 -10.03 -2.43
N SER A 112 12.81 -11.30 -2.54
CA SER A 112 13.06 -12.33 -1.54
C SER A 112 13.57 -13.59 -2.21
N PRO A 113 14.88 -13.86 -2.11
CA PRO A 113 15.43 -15.10 -2.64
C PRO A 113 14.78 -16.31 -1.96
N GLY A 114 14.19 -17.22 -2.76
CA GLY A 114 13.65 -18.49 -2.27
C GLY A 114 12.18 -18.51 -1.86
N ILE A 115 11.46 -17.40 -1.87
CA ILE A 115 9.99 -17.41 -1.74
C ILE A 115 9.37 -17.61 -3.13
N ASN A 116 8.38 -18.50 -3.19
CA ASN A 116 7.69 -18.89 -4.43
C ASN A 116 7.41 -17.70 -5.35
N LYS A 117 7.87 -17.82 -6.58
CA LYS A 117 7.64 -16.86 -7.66
C LYS A 117 6.23 -17.00 -8.27
N ASP A 118 5.25 -17.39 -7.46
CA ASP A 118 3.89 -17.69 -7.93
C ASP A 118 3.12 -16.44 -8.44
N LYS A 119 3.66 -15.25 -8.20
CA LYS A 119 3.12 -14.02 -8.78
C LYS A 119 4.00 -13.60 -9.95
N ASP A 120 3.47 -13.72 -11.17
CA ASP A 120 4.13 -13.16 -12.35
C ASP A 120 4.11 -11.62 -12.27
N ILE A 121 5.23 -11.07 -11.80
CA ILE A 121 5.48 -9.62 -11.77
C ILE A 121 6.47 -9.18 -12.84
N CYS A 122 6.81 -10.04 -13.80
CA CYS A 122 7.79 -9.73 -14.82
C CYS A 122 7.46 -8.48 -15.63
N HIS A 123 6.15 -8.23 -15.86
CA HIS A 123 5.70 -7.02 -16.53
C HIS A 123 5.94 -5.76 -15.68
N LEU A 124 5.77 -5.84 -14.35
CA LEU A 124 6.01 -4.73 -13.42
C LEU A 124 7.50 -4.37 -13.32
N GLN A 125 8.38 -5.35 -13.45
CA GLN A 125 9.84 -5.14 -13.43
C GLN A 125 10.35 -4.36 -14.65
N LYS A 126 9.55 -4.27 -15.72
CA LYS A 126 9.86 -3.43 -16.90
C LYS A 126 9.53 -1.96 -16.69
N LEU A 127 8.75 -1.62 -15.66
CA LEU A 127 8.39 -0.26 -15.31
C LEU A 127 9.44 0.34 -14.36
N PRO A 128 9.60 1.67 -14.29
CA PRO A 128 10.50 2.31 -13.32
C PRO A 128 10.18 1.86 -11.90
N HIS A 129 11.17 1.30 -11.21
CA HIS A 129 11.04 0.78 -9.85
C HIS A 129 12.35 0.83 -9.08
N VAL A 130 12.26 0.63 -7.77
CA VAL A 130 13.39 0.42 -6.86
C VAL A 130 13.24 -0.95 -6.22
N VAL A 131 14.32 -1.72 -6.15
CA VAL A 131 14.33 -3.04 -5.51
C VAL A 131 14.93 -2.94 -4.12
N PHE A 132 14.26 -3.49 -3.13
CA PHE A 132 14.83 -3.76 -1.82
C PHE A 132 14.83 -5.27 -1.55
N ASN A 133 15.97 -5.79 -1.09
CA ASN A 133 16.08 -7.19 -0.70
C ASN A 133 15.56 -7.38 0.73
N MET A 134 14.66 -8.36 0.93
CA MET A 134 14.05 -8.62 2.23
C MET A 134 15.07 -9.07 3.27
N ASP A 135 16.11 -9.78 2.90
CA ASP A 135 17.12 -10.29 3.83
C ASP A 135 17.96 -9.16 4.43
N ASN A 136 18.18 -8.09 3.69
CA ASN A 136 19.04 -6.98 4.09
C ASN A 136 18.26 -5.76 4.56
N ILE A 137 16.95 -5.71 4.34
CA ILE A 137 16.15 -4.52 4.65
C ILE A 137 16.24 -4.12 6.13
N GLY A 138 16.36 -5.11 7.03
CA GLY A 138 16.49 -4.89 8.47
C GLY A 138 17.73 -4.07 8.88
N MET A 139 18.79 -4.13 8.08
CA MET A 139 20.06 -3.46 8.32
C MET A 139 20.09 -2.02 7.80
N ILE A 140 19.12 -1.63 6.96
CA ILE A 140 19.08 -0.29 6.35
C ILE A 140 18.30 0.64 7.27
N GLN A 141 18.99 1.55 7.94
CA GLN A 141 18.40 2.57 8.80
C GLN A 141 19.19 3.89 8.72
N PRO A 142 18.54 5.01 8.36
CA PRO A 142 17.17 5.11 7.85
C PRO A 142 17.02 4.51 6.47
N LEU A 143 15.77 4.19 6.07
CA LEU A 143 15.48 3.83 4.69
C LEU A 143 15.80 5.02 3.76
N PRO A 144 16.43 4.80 2.60
CA PRO A 144 16.79 5.87 1.66
C PRO A 144 15.56 6.34 0.84
N VAL A 145 14.46 6.54 1.51
CA VAL A 145 13.18 7.00 0.93
C VAL A 145 12.85 8.35 1.54
N THR A 146 12.46 9.32 0.75
CA THR A 146 12.07 10.66 1.21
C THR A 146 10.75 11.10 0.62
N PHE A 147 10.00 11.94 1.36
CA PHE A 147 8.80 12.60 0.88
C PHE A 147 9.03 14.11 0.82
N GLN A 148 9.11 14.65 -0.38
CA GLN A 148 9.32 16.08 -0.62
C GLN A 148 8.50 16.52 -1.83
N ASN A 149 8.01 17.75 -1.81
CA ASN A 149 7.21 18.33 -2.90
C ASN A 149 6.02 17.43 -3.28
N ASN A 150 5.36 16.84 -2.28
CA ASN A 150 4.22 15.90 -2.43
C ASN A 150 4.57 14.63 -3.23
N LYS A 151 5.81 14.22 -3.24
CA LYS A 151 6.28 13.03 -3.96
C LYS A 151 7.21 12.18 -3.11
N TRP A 152 7.01 10.87 -3.16
CA TRP A 152 7.96 9.90 -2.65
C TRP A 152 9.10 9.71 -3.64
N THR A 153 10.31 9.69 -3.15
CA THR A 153 11.53 9.42 -3.93
C THR A 153 12.46 8.50 -3.16
N CYS A 154 13.38 7.85 -3.85
CA CYS A 154 14.45 7.06 -3.24
C CYS A 154 15.79 7.71 -3.57
N ASN A 155 16.56 8.03 -2.54
CA ASN A 155 17.93 8.51 -2.66
C ASN A 155 18.82 7.28 -2.83
N LYS A 156 19.49 7.18 -3.97
CA LYS A 156 20.49 6.14 -4.24
C LYS A 156 21.79 6.44 -3.51
#